data_8e2c8e23f55da9b9c1eb8c7c596941b6
#
_entry.id   8e2c8e23f55da9b9c1eb8c7c596941b6
#
_cell.length_a   1.000
_cell.length_b   1.000
_cell.length_c   1.000
_cell.angle_alpha   90.00
_cell.angle_beta   90.00
_cell.angle_gamma   90.00
#
_symmetry.space_group_name_H-M   'P 1'
#
loop_
_entity.id
_entity.type
_entity.pdbx_description
1 polymer ?
#
loop_
_entity_poly.entity_id
_entity_poly.type
_entity_poly.pdbx_seq_one_letter_code
_entity_poly.pdbx_strand_id
1 'polypeptide(L)'
;MSFFGRRVLKGLDLRFPARRISVILGRSGSGKSTLLRSINRLNECFEGYEEEGEVRVLLGGAMRPTRGDGAPSPHELRRRVGMVFQSPNPLPMSIRRNLTLPLELASPARPSRQEVREKLQGALERTGLWDEVRDRLDAPAASLSGGQQQRLCLARALALGPELLLLDEPTSSLDRAAAARIEDMLLSMRDRVSIVLVSHSLTQARRLADFAVVLAEGRLLRAFDAPSLGAAIDDGSLVREVF
;
A
#
# COMPACT_ATOMS: atom_id res chain seq x y z
N MET A 1 20.06 -1.84 0.31
CA MET A 1 19.51 -0.96 -0.75
C MET A 1 20.11 0.40 -0.61
N SER A 2 20.57 0.97 -1.70
CA SER A 2 21.25 2.27 -1.76
C SER A 2 20.76 3.10 -2.96
N PHE A 3 21.03 4.42 -2.90
CA PHE A 3 20.84 5.36 -3.99
C PHE A 3 22.11 6.21 -4.08
N PHE A 4 22.73 6.26 -5.24
CA PHE A 4 24.00 6.97 -5.46
C PHE A 4 25.06 6.63 -4.40
N GLY A 5 25.18 5.33 -4.04
CA GLY A 5 26.13 4.83 -3.03
C GLY A 5 25.72 5.10 -1.57
N ARG A 6 24.67 5.90 -1.29
CA ARG A 6 24.17 6.13 0.05
C ARG A 6 23.23 4.99 0.49
N ARG A 7 23.63 4.22 1.48
CA ARG A 7 22.79 3.14 2.03
C ARG A 7 21.60 3.69 2.80
N VAL A 8 20.38 3.38 2.31
CA VAL A 8 19.10 3.73 2.94
C VAL A 8 18.58 2.58 3.79
N LEU A 9 18.67 1.34 3.30
CA LEU A 9 18.33 0.13 4.08
C LEU A 9 19.59 -0.70 4.30
N LYS A 10 19.80 -1.18 5.54
CA LYS A 10 21.07 -1.73 6.02
C LYS A 10 20.84 -3.08 6.67
N GLY A 11 20.89 -4.18 5.88
CA GLY A 11 20.84 -5.56 6.40
C GLY A 11 19.53 -5.87 7.14
N LEU A 12 18.40 -5.70 6.45
CA LEU A 12 17.09 -6.04 6.99
C LEU A 12 16.80 -7.53 6.73
N ASP A 13 16.44 -8.26 7.78
CA ASP A 13 15.79 -9.57 7.68
C ASP A 13 14.39 -9.43 8.30
N LEU A 14 13.36 -9.44 7.46
CA LEU A 14 11.98 -9.15 7.84
C LEU A 14 11.03 -10.13 7.17
N ARG A 15 10.02 -10.57 7.93
CA ARG A 15 8.90 -11.37 7.41
C ARG A 15 7.60 -10.74 7.83
N PHE A 16 6.79 -10.39 6.86
CA PHE A 16 5.42 -9.93 7.09
C PHE A 16 4.45 -11.11 6.95
N PRO A 17 3.57 -11.35 7.94
CA PRO A 17 2.61 -12.44 7.88
C PRO A 17 1.61 -12.21 6.73
N ALA A 18 1.31 -13.30 6.00
CA ALA A 18 0.34 -13.27 4.93
C ALA A 18 -1.09 -13.11 5.48
N ARG A 19 -1.95 -12.43 4.71
CA ARG A 19 -3.36 -12.19 5.07
C ARG A 19 -3.50 -11.58 6.46
N ARG A 20 -2.66 -10.57 6.73
CA ARG A 20 -2.64 -9.77 7.96
C ARG A 20 -2.28 -8.34 7.58
N ILE A 21 -2.56 -7.44 8.50
CA ILE A 21 -2.11 -6.05 8.40
C ILE A 21 -0.79 -5.91 9.15
N SER A 22 0.26 -5.59 8.42
CA SER A 22 1.57 -5.26 8.97
C SER A 22 1.81 -3.75 8.89
N VAL A 23 2.24 -3.14 9.98
CA VAL A 23 2.50 -1.70 10.04
C VAL A 23 4.00 -1.43 10.19
N ILE A 24 4.53 -0.55 9.36
CA ILE A 24 5.91 -0.06 9.43
C ILE A 24 5.89 1.31 10.09
N LEU A 25 6.48 1.41 11.27
CA LEU A 25 6.63 2.61 12.07
C LEU A 25 8.07 3.15 12.01
N GLY A 26 8.26 4.40 12.37
CA GLY A 26 9.58 5.04 12.49
C GLY A 26 9.58 6.49 12.04
N ARG A 27 10.62 7.22 12.40
CA ARG A 27 10.80 8.64 12.07
C ARG A 27 10.83 8.89 10.56
N SER A 28 10.58 10.12 10.16
CA SER A 28 10.80 10.56 8.77
C SER A 28 12.25 10.27 8.35
N GLY A 29 12.46 9.77 7.12
CA GLY A 29 13.79 9.41 6.62
C GLY A 29 14.35 8.07 7.12
N SER A 30 13.64 7.30 7.94
CA SER A 30 14.13 5.99 8.43
C SER A 30 14.16 4.87 7.38
N GLY A 31 13.63 5.10 6.16
CA GLY A 31 13.65 4.13 5.07
C GLY A 31 12.32 3.40 4.83
N LYS A 32 11.22 3.76 5.53
CA LYS A 32 9.90 3.08 5.43
C LYS A 32 9.38 2.98 3.99
N SER A 33 9.30 4.09 3.29
CA SER A 33 8.81 4.12 1.90
C SER A 33 9.75 3.39 0.94
N THR A 34 11.07 3.40 1.22
CA THR A 34 12.05 2.63 0.44
C THR A 34 11.82 1.13 0.64
N LEU A 35 11.60 0.68 1.88
CA LEU A 35 11.25 -0.71 2.18
C LEU A 35 9.93 -1.10 1.50
N LEU A 36 8.91 -0.26 1.59
CA LEU A 36 7.61 -0.53 0.97
C LEU A 36 7.73 -0.68 -0.55
N ARG A 37 8.45 0.25 -1.22
CA ARG A 37 8.66 0.24 -2.67
C ARG A 37 9.58 -0.89 -3.16
N SER A 38 10.39 -1.49 -2.30
CA SER A 38 11.22 -2.64 -2.69
C SER A 38 10.38 -3.87 -2.98
N ILE A 39 9.23 -4.01 -2.32
CA ILE A 39 8.37 -5.20 -2.45
C ILE A 39 7.78 -5.30 -3.86
N ASN A 40 7.49 -4.17 -4.52
CA ASN A 40 6.94 -4.14 -5.89
C ASN A 40 7.91 -3.60 -6.94
N ARG A 41 9.20 -3.51 -6.60
CA ARG A 41 10.28 -3.07 -7.50
C ARG A 41 10.13 -1.63 -7.99
N LEU A 42 9.45 -0.76 -7.26
CA LEU A 42 9.31 0.65 -7.67
C LEU A 42 10.58 1.45 -7.45
N ASN A 43 11.48 1.02 -6.56
CA ASN A 43 12.77 1.69 -6.38
C ASN A 43 13.64 1.65 -7.65
N GLU A 44 13.44 0.67 -8.53
CA GLU A 44 14.14 0.59 -9.83
C GLU A 44 13.84 1.75 -10.78
N CYS A 45 12.76 2.49 -10.54
CA CYS A 45 12.42 3.67 -11.33
C CYS A 45 13.19 4.92 -10.91
N PHE A 46 14.04 4.83 -9.88
CA PHE A 46 14.86 5.94 -9.39
C PHE A 46 16.31 5.74 -9.81
N GLU A 47 16.93 6.82 -10.27
CA GLU A 47 18.34 6.81 -10.64
C GLU A 47 19.25 6.47 -9.47
N GLY A 48 20.36 5.80 -9.73
CA GLY A 48 21.36 5.41 -8.75
C GLY A 48 20.87 4.35 -7.73
N TYR A 49 19.75 3.67 -8.03
CA TYR A 49 19.26 2.59 -7.19
C TYR A 49 20.10 1.32 -7.33
N GLU A 50 20.49 0.77 -6.19
CA GLU A 50 21.19 -0.51 -6.07
C GLU A 50 20.56 -1.34 -4.96
N GLU A 51 20.47 -2.65 -5.16
CA GLU A 51 19.90 -3.60 -4.21
C GLU A 51 20.82 -4.81 -4.02
N GLU A 52 21.10 -5.12 -2.77
CA GLU A 52 21.75 -6.36 -2.33
C GLU A 52 20.75 -7.16 -1.51
N GLY A 53 20.78 -8.49 -1.63
CA GLY A 53 19.85 -9.38 -0.94
C GLY A 53 18.65 -9.78 -1.78
N GLU A 54 17.64 -10.34 -1.15
CA GLU A 54 16.48 -10.92 -1.80
C GLU A 54 15.18 -10.39 -1.17
N VAL A 55 14.20 -10.08 -2.01
CA VAL A 55 12.81 -9.80 -1.60
C VAL A 55 11.93 -10.89 -2.19
N ARG A 56 11.10 -11.52 -1.35
CA ARG A 56 10.14 -12.55 -1.76
C ARG A 56 8.72 -12.14 -1.41
N VAL A 57 7.76 -12.52 -2.25
CA VAL A 57 6.34 -12.24 -2.06
C VAL A 57 5.52 -13.52 -2.23
N LEU A 58 4.45 -13.65 -1.45
CA LEU A 58 3.49 -14.74 -1.59
C LEU A 58 2.50 -14.37 -2.69
N LEU A 59 2.56 -15.06 -3.83
CA LEU A 59 1.68 -14.84 -4.97
C LEU A 59 1.14 -16.18 -5.49
N GLY A 60 -0.19 -16.30 -5.60
CA GLY A 60 -0.84 -17.54 -6.04
C GLY A 60 -0.56 -18.72 -5.12
N GLY A 61 -0.39 -18.49 -3.83
CA GLY A 61 -0.10 -19.52 -2.83
C GLY A 61 1.37 -19.96 -2.76
N ALA A 62 2.28 -19.39 -3.56
CA ALA A 62 3.71 -19.73 -3.56
C ALA A 62 4.59 -18.50 -3.27
N MET A 63 5.65 -18.70 -2.47
CA MET A 63 6.67 -17.69 -2.24
C MET A 63 7.56 -17.56 -3.48
N ARG A 64 7.53 -16.38 -4.11
CA ARG A 64 8.30 -16.07 -5.32
C ARG A 64 9.29 -14.95 -5.06
N PRO A 65 10.50 -15.01 -5.61
CA PRO A 65 11.40 -13.86 -5.60
C PRO A 65 10.79 -12.72 -6.43
N THR A 66 11.10 -11.48 -6.09
CA THR A 66 10.67 -10.33 -6.90
C THR A 66 11.59 -10.07 -8.09
N ARG A 67 12.80 -10.66 -8.08
CA ARG A 67 13.85 -10.56 -9.11
C ARG A 67 14.55 -11.88 -9.36
N GLY A 68 15.22 -12.00 -10.50
CA GLY A 68 15.99 -13.19 -10.87
C GLY A 68 15.12 -14.33 -11.38
N ASP A 69 15.65 -15.53 -11.32
CA ASP A 69 14.99 -16.72 -11.84
C ASP A 69 13.69 -17.03 -11.09
N GLY A 70 12.62 -17.28 -11.84
CA GLY A 70 11.30 -17.55 -11.28
C GLY A 70 10.52 -16.32 -10.80
N ALA A 71 11.08 -15.12 -10.95
CA ALA A 71 10.38 -13.89 -10.64
C ALA A 71 9.31 -13.55 -11.70
N PRO A 72 8.16 -12.99 -11.31
CA PRO A 72 7.21 -12.42 -12.26
C PRO A 72 7.82 -11.21 -12.96
N SER A 73 7.31 -10.87 -14.15
CA SER A 73 7.67 -9.60 -14.78
C SER A 73 7.27 -8.42 -13.87
N PRO A 74 7.94 -7.26 -13.97
CA PRO A 74 7.56 -6.08 -13.18
C PRO A 74 6.10 -5.68 -13.35
N HIS A 75 5.55 -5.86 -14.54
CA HIS A 75 4.14 -5.60 -14.83
C HIS A 75 3.21 -6.58 -14.08
N GLU A 76 3.49 -7.87 -14.16
CA GLU A 76 2.72 -8.89 -13.44
C GLU A 76 2.81 -8.71 -11.93
N LEU A 77 4.02 -8.44 -11.41
CA LEU A 77 4.22 -8.17 -10.00
C LEU A 77 3.35 -6.98 -9.54
N ARG A 78 3.42 -5.84 -10.22
CA ARG A 78 2.69 -4.61 -9.85
C ARG A 78 1.18 -4.73 -10.04
N ARG A 79 0.72 -5.61 -10.89
CA ARG A 79 -0.71 -5.94 -11.01
C ARG A 79 -1.24 -6.67 -9.77
N ARG A 80 -0.43 -7.57 -9.18
CA ARG A 80 -0.80 -8.40 -8.01
C ARG A 80 -0.40 -7.74 -6.68
N VAL A 81 0.57 -6.84 -6.71
CA VAL A 81 1.07 -6.06 -5.57
C VAL A 81 0.72 -4.59 -5.80
N GLY A 82 -0.49 -4.21 -5.38
CA GLY A 82 -0.98 -2.84 -5.51
C GLY A 82 -0.26 -1.89 -4.57
N MET A 83 -0.09 -0.63 -5.00
CA MET A 83 0.50 0.41 -4.15
C MET A 83 -0.29 1.71 -4.20
N VAL A 84 -0.45 2.33 -3.03
CA VAL A 84 -1.02 3.67 -2.86
C VAL A 84 0.02 4.54 -2.18
N PHE A 85 0.26 5.72 -2.76
CA PHE A 85 1.26 6.67 -2.28
C PHE A 85 0.66 7.64 -1.27
N GLN A 86 1.51 8.26 -0.48
CA GLN A 86 1.16 9.29 0.50
C GLN A 86 0.45 10.48 -0.15
N SER A 87 1.02 11.00 -1.24
CA SER A 87 0.36 12.05 -2.03
C SER A 87 -0.54 11.43 -3.09
N PRO A 88 -1.80 11.89 -3.20
CA PRO A 88 -2.69 11.44 -4.25
C PRO A 88 -2.08 11.65 -5.64
N ASN A 89 -2.14 10.64 -6.48
CA ASN A 89 -1.63 10.68 -7.85
C ASN A 89 -2.64 10.12 -8.86
N PRO A 90 -3.83 10.71 -8.97
CA PRO A 90 -4.76 10.29 -9.99
C PRO A 90 -4.16 10.54 -11.38
N LEU A 91 -4.49 9.66 -12.33
CA LEU A 91 -4.12 9.88 -13.73
C LEU A 91 -4.83 11.14 -14.26
N PRO A 92 -4.21 11.93 -15.16
CA PRO A 92 -4.82 13.15 -15.73
C PRO A 92 -5.93 12.80 -16.72
N MET A 93 -6.94 12.11 -16.23
CA MET A 93 -8.08 11.55 -16.96
C MET A 93 -9.35 11.67 -16.13
N SER A 94 -10.48 11.21 -16.66
CA SER A 94 -11.73 11.14 -15.90
C SER A 94 -11.65 10.16 -14.73
N ILE A 95 -12.58 10.29 -13.78
CA ILE A 95 -12.73 9.37 -12.64
C ILE A 95 -12.89 7.94 -13.17
N ARG A 96 -13.77 7.73 -14.13
CA ARG A 96 -14.00 6.45 -14.82
C ARG A 96 -12.69 5.88 -15.38
N ARG A 97 -11.93 6.66 -16.14
CA ARG A 97 -10.70 6.21 -16.82
C ARG A 97 -9.59 5.85 -15.83
N ASN A 98 -9.54 6.48 -14.66
CA ASN A 98 -8.61 6.08 -13.59
C ASN A 98 -8.79 4.63 -13.13
N LEU A 99 -9.99 4.08 -13.24
CA LEU A 99 -10.29 2.71 -12.84
C LEU A 99 -10.29 1.75 -14.04
N THR A 100 -10.81 2.18 -15.20
CA THR A 100 -10.98 1.29 -16.35
C THR A 100 -9.67 1.04 -17.11
N LEU A 101 -8.79 2.05 -17.23
CA LEU A 101 -7.52 1.89 -17.92
C LEU A 101 -6.62 0.81 -17.30
N PRO A 102 -6.40 0.77 -15.98
CA PRO A 102 -5.64 -0.31 -15.36
C PRO A 102 -6.26 -1.70 -15.57
N LEU A 103 -7.59 -1.81 -15.54
CA LEU A 103 -8.29 -3.08 -15.79
C LEU A 103 -8.11 -3.56 -17.25
N GLU A 104 -8.16 -2.64 -18.21
CA GLU A 104 -7.92 -2.94 -19.63
C GLU A 104 -6.48 -3.39 -19.89
N LEU A 105 -5.50 -2.73 -19.25
CA LEU A 105 -4.08 -3.06 -19.40
C LEU A 105 -3.68 -4.36 -18.68
N ALA A 106 -4.35 -4.68 -17.59
CA ALA A 106 -4.03 -5.86 -16.79
C ALA A 106 -4.57 -7.18 -17.37
N SER A 107 -5.49 -7.12 -18.32
CA SER A 107 -6.20 -8.30 -18.85
C SER A 107 -5.67 -8.68 -20.21
N PRO A 108 -5.19 -9.94 -20.43
CA PRO A 108 -4.80 -10.44 -21.77
C PRO A 108 -5.97 -10.44 -22.76
N ALA A 109 -7.17 -10.78 -22.27
CA ALA A 109 -8.42 -10.63 -23.00
C ALA A 109 -9.14 -9.38 -22.48
N ARG A 110 -9.67 -8.54 -23.37
CA ARG A 110 -10.45 -7.36 -22.95
C ARG A 110 -11.61 -7.81 -22.05
N PRO A 111 -11.70 -7.29 -20.80
CA PRO A 111 -12.83 -7.61 -19.93
C PRO A 111 -14.13 -7.11 -20.55
N SER A 112 -15.22 -7.79 -20.29
CA SER A 112 -16.55 -7.36 -20.74
C SER A 112 -16.92 -6.00 -20.11
N ARG A 113 -17.81 -5.26 -20.78
CA ARG A 113 -18.28 -3.97 -20.26
C ARG A 113 -18.95 -4.12 -18.89
N GLN A 114 -19.61 -5.22 -18.65
CA GLN A 114 -20.26 -5.52 -17.38
C GLN A 114 -19.24 -5.77 -16.27
N GLU A 115 -18.23 -6.62 -16.50
CA GLU A 115 -17.14 -6.86 -15.54
C GLU A 115 -16.39 -5.58 -15.15
N VAL A 116 -16.12 -4.71 -16.14
CA VAL A 116 -15.47 -3.42 -15.88
C VAL A 116 -16.36 -2.55 -15.01
N ARG A 117 -17.67 -2.50 -15.29
CA ARG A 117 -18.64 -1.72 -14.51
C ARG A 117 -18.74 -2.20 -13.07
N GLU A 118 -18.86 -3.52 -12.87
CA GLU A 118 -18.95 -4.13 -11.54
C GLU A 118 -17.67 -3.89 -10.71
N LYS A 119 -16.50 -4.08 -11.30
CA LYS A 119 -15.21 -3.81 -10.63
C LYS A 119 -15.03 -2.34 -10.29
N LEU A 120 -15.41 -1.43 -11.19
CA LEU A 120 -15.37 0.01 -10.96
C LEU A 120 -16.28 0.40 -9.81
N GLN A 121 -17.54 0.02 -9.88
CA GLN A 121 -18.53 0.36 -8.85
C GLN A 121 -18.12 -0.23 -7.50
N GLY A 122 -17.81 -1.53 -7.43
CA GLY A 122 -17.41 -2.18 -6.18
C GLY A 122 -16.11 -1.61 -5.58
N ALA A 123 -15.17 -1.10 -6.40
CA ALA A 123 -13.98 -0.44 -5.90
C ALA A 123 -14.30 0.95 -5.30
N LEU A 124 -15.16 1.72 -5.95
CA LEU A 124 -15.61 3.04 -5.45
C LEU A 124 -16.49 2.91 -4.21
N GLU A 125 -17.35 1.91 -4.13
CA GLU A 125 -18.16 1.62 -2.93
C GLU A 125 -17.28 1.27 -1.74
N ARG A 126 -16.30 0.37 -1.91
CA ARG A 126 -15.37 -0.01 -0.84
C ARG A 126 -14.59 1.18 -0.28
N THR A 127 -14.24 2.15 -1.10
CA THR A 127 -13.53 3.36 -0.64
C THR A 127 -14.48 4.48 -0.19
N GLY A 128 -15.80 4.24 -0.18
CA GLY A 128 -16.81 5.23 0.19
C GLY A 128 -16.84 6.45 -0.73
N LEU A 129 -16.45 6.26 -1.99
CA LEU A 129 -16.43 7.35 -2.98
C LEU A 129 -17.61 7.29 -3.96
N TRP A 130 -18.29 6.14 -4.08
CA TRP A 130 -19.34 5.90 -5.07
C TRP A 130 -20.43 6.96 -5.05
N ASP A 131 -21.05 7.21 -3.90
CA ASP A 131 -22.18 8.16 -3.79
C ASP A 131 -21.81 9.60 -4.11
N GLU A 132 -20.53 9.95 -3.98
CA GLU A 132 -20.02 11.29 -4.27
C GLU A 132 -19.73 11.51 -5.76
N VAL A 133 -19.51 10.42 -6.54
CA VAL A 133 -19.02 10.52 -7.93
C VAL A 133 -19.86 9.78 -8.97
N ARG A 134 -20.83 8.95 -8.59
CA ARG A 134 -21.60 8.10 -9.51
C ARG A 134 -22.26 8.88 -10.64
N ASP A 135 -22.71 10.11 -10.40
CA ASP A 135 -23.39 10.95 -11.38
C ASP A 135 -22.41 11.82 -12.22
N ARG A 136 -21.11 11.76 -11.92
CA ARG A 136 -20.05 12.53 -12.60
C ARG A 136 -18.78 11.74 -12.88
N LEU A 137 -18.91 10.45 -13.18
CA LEU A 137 -17.77 9.56 -13.45
C LEU A 137 -16.89 10.01 -14.62
N ASP A 138 -17.44 10.76 -15.55
CA ASP A 138 -16.71 11.27 -16.71
C ASP A 138 -16.06 12.64 -16.47
N ALA A 139 -16.26 13.24 -15.28
CA ALA A 139 -15.54 14.44 -14.87
C ALA A 139 -14.04 14.16 -14.66
N PRO A 140 -13.16 15.17 -14.89
CA PRO A 140 -11.73 15.04 -14.63
C PRO A 140 -11.44 14.68 -13.17
N ALA A 141 -10.54 13.70 -12.93
CA ALA A 141 -10.14 13.33 -11.57
C ALA A 141 -9.49 14.49 -10.80
N ALA A 142 -8.89 15.44 -11.49
CA ALA A 142 -8.33 16.65 -10.91
C ALA A 142 -9.38 17.58 -10.26
N SER A 143 -10.68 17.42 -10.60
CA SER A 143 -11.78 18.19 -9.98
C SER A 143 -12.18 17.68 -8.58
N LEU A 144 -11.63 16.56 -8.16
CA LEU A 144 -11.87 15.98 -6.85
C LEU A 144 -11.04 16.68 -5.77
N SER A 145 -11.56 16.74 -4.54
CA SER A 145 -10.78 17.17 -3.38
C SER A 145 -9.61 16.21 -3.12
N GLY A 146 -8.58 16.64 -2.39
CA GLY A 146 -7.42 15.82 -2.07
C GLY A 146 -7.80 14.47 -1.43
N GLY A 147 -8.75 14.48 -0.49
CA GLY A 147 -9.26 13.27 0.13
C GLY A 147 -10.05 12.36 -0.83
N GLN A 148 -10.81 12.94 -1.75
CA GLN A 148 -11.49 12.19 -2.81
C GLN A 148 -10.50 11.59 -3.80
N GLN A 149 -9.43 12.34 -4.16
CA GLN A 149 -8.35 11.84 -5.02
C GLN A 149 -7.62 10.67 -4.35
N GLN A 150 -7.35 10.73 -3.05
CA GLN A 150 -6.72 9.63 -2.31
C GLN A 150 -7.60 8.38 -2.31
N ARG A 151 -8.90 8.54 -2.07
CA ARG A 151 -9.86 7.42 -2.16
C ARG A 151 -9.99 6.87 -3.57
N LEU A 152 -9.89 7.70 -4.61
CA LEU A 152 -9.84 7.25 -6.00
C LEU A 152 -8.57 6.43 -6.30
N CYS A 153 -7.40 6.87 -5.82
CA CYS A 153 -6.15 6.12 -5.96
C CYS A 153 -6.21 4.75 -5.27
N LEU A 154 -6.86 4.70 -4.10
CA LEU A 154 -7.09 3.45 -3.37
C LEU A 154 -8.08 2.55 -4.14
N ALA A 155 -9.20 3.10 -4.64
CA ALA A 155 -10.16 2.37 -5.48
C ALA A 155 -9.47 1.80 -6.73
N ARG A 156 -8.59 2.57 -7.38
CA ARG A 156 -7.80 2.14 -8.54
C ARG A 156 -6.93 0.91 -8.22
N ALA A 157 -6.24 0.92 -7.07
CA ALA A 157 -5.43 -0.22 -6.64
C ALA A 157 -6.30 -1.45 -6.35
N LEU A 158 -7.44 -1.27 -5.68
CA LEU A 158 -8.36 -2.34 -5.31
C LEU A 158 -9.13 -2.94 -6.50
N ALA A 159 -9.37 -2.17 -7.56
CA ALA A 159 -10.08 -2.65 -8.76
C ALA A 159 -9.34 -3.81 -9.45
N LEU A 160 -8.01 -3.87 -9.33
CA LEU A 160 -7.18 -4.94 -9.88
C LEU A 160 -7.25 -6.24 -9.08
N GLY A 161 -7.84 -6.25 -7.88
CA GLY A 161 -7.88 -7.42 -6.99
C GLY A 161 -6.49 -7.86 -6.53
N PRO A 162 -5.70 -6.99 -5.90
CA PRO A 162 -4.33 -7.32 -5.49
C PRO A 162 -4.32 -8.40 -4.41
N GLU A 163 -3.27 -9.22 -4.38
CA GLU A 163 -2.99 -10.20 -3.31
C GLU A 163 -2.21 -9.56 -2.15
N LEU A 164 -1.45 -8.51 -2.46
CA LEU A 164 -0.73 -7.68 -1.49
C LEU A 164 -1.01 -6.21 -1.79
N LEU A 165 -1.36 -5.46 -0.75
CA LEU A 165 -1.61 -4.02 -0.84
C LEU A 165 -0.57 -3.28 -0.01
N LEU A 166 0.16 -2.40 -0.66
CA LEU A 166 1.19 -1.55 -0.07
C LEU A 166 0.63 -0.13 0.08
N LEU A 167 0.64 0.41 1.30
CA LEU A 167 0.03 1.69 1.61
C LEU A 167 1.07 2.61 2.29
N ASP A 168 1.43 3.69 1.62
CA ASP A 168 2.33 4.70 2.17
C ASP A 168 1.50 5.86 2.73
N GLU A 169 1.26 5.87 4.04
CA GLU A 169 0.47 6.87 4.77
C GLU A 169 -0.90 7.20 4.13
N PRO A 170 -1.76 6.22 3.84
CA PRO A 170 -2.92 6.37 2.95
C PRO A 170 -4.02 7.29 3.49
N THR A 171 -3.98 7.64 4.78
CA THR A 171 -5.00 8.44 5.46
C THR A 171 -4.50 9.81 5.91
N SER A 172 -3.23 10.16 5.64
CA SER A 172 -2.62 11.40 6.12
C SER A 172 -3.28 12.68 5.59
N SER A 173 -3.90 12.62 4.42
CA SER A 173 -4.61 13.74 3.79
C SER A 173 -6.13 13.69 3.95
N LEU A 174 -6.66 12.74 4.75
CA LEU A 174 -8.09 12.53 4.94
C LEU A 174 -8.57 13.19 6.25
N ASP A 175 -9.82 13.63 6.24
CA ASP A 175 -10.52 13.95 7.48
C ASP A 175 -10.73 12.68 8.34
N ARG A 176 -11.04 12.88 9.62
CA ARG A 176 -11.16 11.78 10.59
C ARG A 176 -12.22 10.73 10.20
N ALA A 177 -13.34 11.17 9.62
CA ALA A 177 -14.43 10.28 9.24
C ALA A 177 -14.06 9.44 8.00
N ALA A 178 -13.41 10.06 7.01
CA ALA A 178 -12.90 9.35 5.83
C ALA A 178 -11.76 8.39 6.19
N ALA A 179 -10.84 8.81 7.07
CA ALA A 179 -9.79 7.95 7.58
C ALA A 179 -10.34 6.71 8.28
N ALA A 180 -11.32 6.88 9.18
CA ALA A 180 -11.96 5.77 9.89
C ALA A 180 -12.62 4.77 8.93
N ARG A 181 -13.31 5.25 7.87
CA ARG A 181 -13.90 4.36 6.85
C ARG A 181 -12.87 3.54 6.10
N ILE A 182 -11.73 4.15 5.75
CA ILE A 182 -10.62 3.42 5.11
C ILE A 182 -10.03 2.38 6.05
N GLU A 183 -9.85 2.70 7.32
CA GLU A 183 -9.36 1.75 8.32
C GLU A 183 -10.32 0.57 8.51
N ASP A 184 -11.64 0.80 8.59
CA ASP A 184 -12.65 -0.26 8.65
C ASP A 184 -12.62 -1.15 7.41
N MET A 185 -12.47 -0.55 6.23
CA MET A 185 -12.31 -1.29 4.99
C MET A 185 -11.05 -2.19 5.03
N LEU A 186 -9.89 -1.66 5.46
CA LEU A 186 -8.66 -2.44 5.58
C LEU A 186 -8.83 -3.62 6.54
N LEU A 187 -9.47 -3.40 7.70
CA LEU A 187 -9.80 -4.46 8.66
C LEU A 187 -10.69 -5.55 8.03
N SER A 188 -11.68 -5.17 7.22
CA SER A 188 -12.58 -6.12 6.55
C SER A 188 -11.90 -6.97 5.48
N MET A 189 -10.75 -6.53 4.99
CA MET A 189 -10.00 -7.22 3.92
C MET A 189 -8.84 -8.09 4.44
N ARG A 190 -8.42 -7.94 5.70
CA ARG A 190 -7.17 -8.50 6.23
C ARG A 190 -7.04 -10.01 6.07
N ASP A 191 -8.14 -10.77 6.12
CA ASP A 191 -8.09 -12.24 5.98
C ASP A 191 -8.01 -12.72 4.52
N ARG A 192 -8.15 -11.79 3.55
CA ARG A 192 -8.14 -12.08 2.11
C ARG A 192 -6.94 -11.51 1.40
N VAL A 193 -6.47 -10.34 1.84
CA VAL A 193 -5.38 -9.57 1.22
C VAL A 193 -4.31 -9.31 2.27
N SER A 194 -3.05 -9.56 1.91
CA SER A 194 -1.94 -9.12 2.76
C SER A 194 -1.81 -7.60 2.64
N ILE A 195 -1.63 -6.90 3.77
CA ILE A 195 -1.53 -5.43 3.76
C ILE A 195 -0.24 -5.04 4.48
N VAL A 196 0.57 -4.20 3.84
CA VAL A 196 1.73 -3.56 4.48
C VAL A 196 1.51 -2.06 4.43
N LEU A 197 1.41 -1.45 5.60
CA LEU A 197 1.06 -0.04 5.80
C LEU A 197 2.21 0.70 6.45
N VAL A 198 2.64 1.82 5.88
CA VAL A 198 3.48 2.81 6.56
C VAL A 198 2.59 3.79 7.30
N SER A 199 2.88 4.03 8.57
CA SER A 199 2.19 5.03 9.38
C SER A 199 3.15 5.72 10.35
N HIS A 200 2.86 6.97 10.67
CA HIS A 200 3.46 7.70 11.79
C HIS A 200 2.49 7.80 12.99
N SER A 201 1.28 7.27 12.88
CA SER A 201 0.25 7.31 13.93
C SER A 201 0.25 6.03 14.76
N LEU A 202 0.60 6.11 16.04
CA LEU A 202 0.50 4.99 16.98
C LEU A 202 -0.96 4.56 17.20
N THR A 203 -1.90 5.50 17.18
CA THR A 203 -3.33 5.19 17.28
C THR A 203 -3.80 4.32 16.11
N GLN A 204 -3.38 4.66 14.89
CA GLN A 204 -3.66 3.86 13.71
C GLN A 204 -2.98 2.50 13.76
N ALA A 205 -1.70 2.45 14.17
CA ALA A 205 -0.97 1.20 14.34
C ALA A 205 -1.66 0.28 15.36
N ARG A 206 -2.07 0.82 16.52
CA ARG A 206 -2.80 0.07 17.53
C ARG A 206 -4.12 -0.51 17.03
N ARG A 207 -4.82 0.23 16.18
CA ARG A 207 -6.12 -0.18 15.65
C ARG A 207 -6.01 -1.26 14.58
N LEU A 208 -4.99 -1.15 13.71
CA LEU A 208 -4.92 -1.93 12.49
C LEU A 208 -3.95 -3.11 12.56
N ALA A 209 -2.84 -2.99 13.30
CA ALA A 209 -1.74 -3.92 13.16
C ALA A 209 -2.03 -5.29 13.79
N ASP A 210 -1.91 -6.34 13.00
CA ASP A 210 -1.68 -7.70 13.49
C ASP A 210 -0.19 -7.90 13.80
N PHE A 211 0.68 -7.19 13.06
CA PHE A 211 2.13 -7.19 13.21
C PHE A 211 2.68 -5.78 12.95
N ALA A 212 3.67 -5.36 13.71
CA ALA A 212 4.33 -4.07 13.49
C ALA A 212 5.84 -4.17 13.57
N VAL A 213 6.51 -3.32 12.79
CA VAL A 213 7.96 -3.15 12.84
C VAL A 213 8.32 -1.67 13.00
N VAL A 214 9.37 -1.41 13.76
CA VAL A 214 9.94 -0.08 13.90
C VAL A 214 11.26 -0.02 13.16
N LEU A 215 11.36 0.94 12.22
CA LEU A 215 12.58 1.22 11.48
C LEU A 215 13.26 2.48 12.03
N ALA A 216 14.55 2.37 12.26
CA ALA A 216 15.42 3.48 12.59
C ALA A 216 16.68 3.44 11.72
N GLU A 217 17.03 4.54 11.06
CA GLU A 217 18.26 4.69 10.25
C GLU A 217 18.52 3.56 9.24
N GLY A 218 17.45 3.04 8.66
CA GLY A 218 17.48 1.95 7.68
C GLY A 218 17.69 0.56 8.26
N ARG A 219 17.54 0.39 9.58
CA ARG A 219 17.64 -0.89 10.29
C ARG A 219 16.31 -1.24 10.98
N LEU A 220 16.08 -2.53 11.18
CA LEU A 220 15.02 -3.00 12.07
C LEU A 220 15.46 -2.72 13.52
N LEU A 221 14.67 -1.92 14.23
CA LEU A 221 14.87 -1.67 15.66
C LEU A 221 14.13 -2.70 16.50
N ARG A 222 12.82 -2.86 16.24
CA ARG A 222 11.93 -3.78 16.97
C ARG A 222 10.82 -4.32 16.06
N ALA A 223 10.31 -5.50 16.45
CA ALA A 223 9.11 -6.09 15.86
C ALA A 223 8.14 -6.46 16.98
N PHE A 224 6.83 -6.37 16.69
CA PHE A 224 5.75 -6.57 17.62
C PHE A 224 4.62 -7.38 16.99
N ASP A 225 4.00 -8.26 17.76
CA ASP A 225 2.63 -8.69 17.51
C ASP A 225 1.62 -7.69 18.09
N ALA A 226 0.33 -7.88 17.85
CA ALA A 226 -0.68 -6.92 18.28
C ALA A 226 -0.71 -6.72 19.82
N PRO A 227 -0.61 -7.76 20.68
CA PRO A 227 -0.56 -7.58 22.13
C PRO A 227 0.65 -6.80 22.61
N SER A 228 1.86 -7.14 22.14
CA SER A 228 3.10 -6.46 22.54
C SER A 228 3.19 -5.04 22.02
N LEU A 229 2.63 -4.76 20.84
CA LEU A 229 2.48 -3.41 20.32
C LEU A 229 1.58 -2.56 21.23
N GLY A 230 0.42 -3.11 21.63
CA GLY A 230 -0.49 -2.43 22.56
C GLY A 230 0.19 -2.06 23.85
N ALA A 231 0.90 -3.00 24.48
CA ALA A 231 1.64 -2.77 25.72
C ALA A 231 2.73 -1.68 25.57
N ALA A 232 3.51 -1.73 24.46
CA ALA A 232 4.58 -0.75 24.19
C ALA A 232 4.04 0.68 23.89
N ILE A 233 2.81 0.79 23.40
CA ILE A 233 2.12 2.07 23.24
C ILE A 233 1.64 2.59 24.62
N ASP A 234 1.03 1.71 25.44
CA ASP A 234 0.45 2.07 26.74
C ASP A 234 1.52 2.49 27.76
N ASP A 235 2.70 1.85 27.76
CA ASP A 235 3.82 2.21 28.64
C ASP A 235 4.68 3.37 28.11
N GLY A 236 4.36 3.88 26.90
CA GLY A 236 5.06 4.99 26.26
C GLY A 236 6.48 4.68 25.76
N SER A 237 6.92 3.42 25.83
CA SER A 237 8.27 3.03 25.36
C SER A 237 8.44 3.26 23.86
N LEU A 238 7.39 3.01 23.09
CA LEU A 238 7.40 3.15 21.64
C LEU A 238 7.39 4.62 21.17
N VAL A 239 6.83 5.52 21.94
CA VAL A 239 6.76 6.96 21.58
C VAL A 239 8.14 7.55 21.34
N ARG A 240 9.11 7.23 22.19
CA ARG A 240 10.50 7.73 22.09
C ARG A 240 11.25 7.17 20.86
N GLU A 241 10.84 6.03 20.35
CA GLU A 241 11.48 5.34 19.22
C GLU A 241 10.90 5.81 17.87
N VAL A 242 9.62 6.22 17.85
CA VAL A 242 8.90 6.58 16.63
C VAL A 242 8.85 8.09 16.40
N PHE A 243 8.90 8.91 17.45
CA PHE A 243 8.87 10.37 17.45
C PHE A 243 10.10 10.95 18.15
#